data_1eab729689ec209b66560522be3ba17b
#
_entry.id   1eab729689ec209b66560522be3ba17b
#
_cell.length_a   1.000
_cell.length_b   1.000
_cell.length_c   1.000
_cell.angle_alpha   90.00
_cell.angle_beta   90.00
_cell.angle_gamma   90.00
#
_symmetry.space_group_name_H-M   'P 1'
#
loop_
_entity.id
_entity.type
_entity.pdbx_description
1 polymer ?
#
loop_
_entity_poly.entity_id
_entity_poly.type
_entity_poly.pdbx_seq_one_letter_code
_entity_poly.pdbx_strand_id
1 'polypeptide(L)'
;MANGEIKLTAEKVRKREQRLRTLKVILLVIVILLILLYIVLKLIYEVGSFTVTLDSAYNLEGALVIYENYEQKLCLETLQAEELEYMTNITESWIPNDIHDEADGSHNGQNYIAYTFYAENQGKEVIDYWATIEVTDVVKNADDAIRVKVIKNGVETTYAKLNKNTGEAEKGTMAFIEDNVVMLEESTNFKPGDVHKYTIVIWLEGEDPECVDDIIGGEVKMHMRLTEEHIEQKQ
;
A
#
# COMPACT_ATOMS: atom_id res chain seq x y z
N MET A 1 -10.10 76.79 0.30
CA MET A 1 -9.59 75.67 1.15
C MET A 1 -10.37 74.36 0.96
N ALA A 2 -11.66 74.36 0.61
CA ALA A 2 -12.46 73.13 0.47
C ALA A 2 -12.05 72.16 -0.65
N ASN A 3 -11.52 72.67 -1.79
CA ASN A 3 -11.14 71.81 -2.93
C ASN A 3 -9.93 70.91 -2.69
N GLY A 4 -9.06 71.20 -1.75
CA GLY A 4 -7.87 70.41 -1.42
C GLY A 4 -8.22 69.21 -0.52
N GLU A 5 -9.14 69.34 0.40
CA GLU A 5 -9.61 68.28 1.27
C GLU A 5 -10.40 67.21 0.53
N ILE A 6 -11.25 67.63 -0.45
CA ILE A 6 -12.03 66.68 -1.28
C ILE A 6 -11.09 65.83 -2.15
N LYS A 7 -10.05 66.42 -2.75
CA LYS A 7 -9.04 65.70 -3.55
C LYS A 7 -8.27 64.67 -2.72
N LEU A 8 -7.80 65.06 -1.51
CA LEU A 8 -7.13 64.16 -0.57
C LEU A 8 -8.00 63.00 -0.12
N THR A 9 -9.28 63.23 0.10
CA THR A 9 -10.24 62.20 0.49
C THR A 9 -10.51 61.21 -0.66
N ALA A 10 -10.69 61.70 -1.89
CA ALA A 10 -10.89 60.85 -3.06
C ALA A 10 -9.67 59.96 -3.35
N GLU A 11 -8.44 60.51 -3.18
CA GLU A 11 -7.21 59.74 -3.35
C GLU A 11 -7.03 58.65 -2.28
N LYS A 12 -7.38 58.93 -1.05
CA LYS A 12 -7.39 57.91 0.05
C LYS A 12 -8.38 56.77 -0.22
N VAL A 13 -9.60 57.10 -0.69
CA VAL A 13 -10.62 56.13 -1.05
C VAL A 13 -10.10 55.24 -2.20
N ARG A 14 -9.55 55.86 -3.26
CA ARG A 14 -9.01 55.12 -4.42
C ARG A 14 -7.85 54.19 -4.03
N LYS A 15 -6.93 54.60 -3.16
CA LYS A 15 -5.85 53.78 -2.62
C LYS A 15 -6.36 52.64 -1.77
N ARG A 16 -7.44 52.85 -0.98
CA ARG A 16 -8.11 51.80 -0.20
C ARG A 16 -8.75 50.77 -1.10
N GLU A 17 -9.47 51.19 -2.14
CA GLU A 17 -10.08 50.25 -3.11
C GLU A 17 -9.01 49.44 -3.88
N GLN A 18 -7.93 50.07 -4.29
CA GLN A 18 -6.82 49.34 -4.92
C GLN A 18 -6.21 48.31 -3.99
N ARG A 19 -5.94 48.65 -2.73
CA ARG A 19 -5.45 47.68 -1.71
C ARG A 19 -6.44 46.52 -1.49
N LEU A 20 -7.72 46.82 -1.44
CA LEU A 20 -8.75 45.78 -1.28
C LEU A 20 -8.82 44.87 -2.51
N ARG A 21 -8.68 45.39 -3.72
CA ARG A 21 -8.59 44.56 -4.95
C ARG A 21 -7.33 43.70 -4.95
N THR A 22 -6.18 44.27 -4.59
CA THR A 22 -4.92 43.52 -4.49
C THR A 22 -5.02 42.40 -3.42
N LEU A 23 -5.60 42.71 -2.25
CA LEU A 23 -5.81 41.70 -1.21
C LEU A 23 -6.75 40.59 -1.68
N LYS A 24 -7.83 40.89 -2.40
CA LYS A 24 -8.73 39.87 -2.97
C LYS A 24 -7.99 38.98 -3.99
N VAL A 25 -7.15 39.55 -4.84
CA VAL A 25 -6.35 38.78 -5.81
C VAL A 25 -5.33 37.89 -5.10
N ILE A 26 -4.62 38.44 -4.11
CA ILE A 26 -3.66 37.65 -3.29
C ILE A 26 -4.37 36.48 -2.58
N LEU A 27 -5.53 36.75 -1.97
CA LEU A 27 -6.33 35.70 -1.31
C LEU A 27 -6.74 34.60 -2.29
N LEU A 28 -7.20 34.97 -3.49
CA LEU A 28 -7.59 34.04 -4.55
C LEU A 28 -6.41 33.18 -4.99
N VAL A 29 -5.23 33.78 -5.17
CA VAL A 29 -3.99 33.03 -5.51
C VAL A 29 -3.61 32.05 -4.41
N ILE A 30 -3.69 32.46 -3.15
CA ILE A 30 -3.43 31.58 -2.00
C ILE A 30 -4.40 30.38 -1.99
N VAL A 31 -5.69 30.61 -2.22
CA VAL A 31 -6.70 29.53 -2.28
C VAL A 31 -6.38 28.55 -3.41
N ILE A 32 -6.02 29.06 -4.60
CA ILE A 32 -5.64 28.21 -5.73
C ILE A 32 -4.40 27.37 -5.39
N LEU A 33 -3.38 27.98 -4.77
CA LEU A 33 -2.17 27.27 -4.35
C LEU A 33 -2.48 26.17 -3.30
N LEU A 34 -3.37 26.43 -2.35
CA LEU A 34 -3.79 25.43 -1.37
C LEU A 34 -4.57 24.28 -2.02
N ILE A 35 -5.42 24.56 -3.01
CA ILE A 35 -6.13 23.51 -3.76
C ILE A 35 -5.13 22.66 -4.56
N LEU A 36 -4.16 23.29 -5.24
CA LEU A 36 -3.11 22.56 -5.96
C LEU A 36 -2.25 21.72 -5.02
N LEU A 37 -1.87 22.28 -3.88
CA LEU A 37 -1.13 21.53 -2.85
C LEU A 37 -1.95 20.35 -2.34
N TYR A 38 -3.25 20.54 -2.08
CA TYR A 38 -4.14 19.45 -1.67
C TYR A 38 -4.23 18.34 -2.71
N ILE A 39 -4.37 18.70 -4.02
CA ILE A 39 -4.40 17.73 -5.11
C ILE A 39 -3.07 16.95 -5.19
N VAL A 40 -1.93 17.65 -5.09
CA VAL A 40 -0.60 17.00 -5.11
C VAL A 40 -0.43 16.08 -3.90
N LEU A 41 -0.80 16.53 -2.71
CA LEU A 41 -0.76 15.68 -1.51
C LEU A 41 -1.69 14.47 -1.67
N LYS A 42 -2.90 14.65 -2.19
CA LYS A 42 -3.82 13.56 -2.43
C LYS A 42 -3.23 12.52 -3.40
N LEU A 43 -2.62 12.95 -4.51
CA LEU A 43 -1.96 12.05 -5.47
C LEU A 43 -0.76 11.29 -4.87
N ILE A 44 -0.04 11.91 -3.93
CA ILE A 44 1.10 11.26 -3.25
C ILE A 44 0.61 10.27 -2.17
N TYR A 45 -0.48 10.61 -1.48
CA TYR A 45 -1.04 9.78 -0.39
C TYR A 45 -2.02 8.69 -0.85
N GLU A 46 -2.51 8.74 -2.09
CA GLU A 46 -3.40 7.72 -2.67
C GLU A 46 -2.66 6.44 -3.14
N VAL A 47 -1.47 6.15 -2.62
CA VAL A 47 -0.90 4.81 -2.74
C VAL A 47 -1.63 3.94 -1.71
N GLY A 48 -2.43 2.98 -2.18
CA GLY A 48 -3.28 2.12 -1.34
C GLY A 48 -2.54 1.44 -0.20
N SER A 49 -3.29 0.93 0.75
CA SER A 49 -2.76 0.25 1.93
C SER A 49 -1.88 -0.96 1.59
N PHE A 50 -2.14 -1.61 0.45
CA PHE A 50 -1.35 -2.71 -0.07
C PHE A 50 -1.17 -2.61 -1.59
N THR A 51 0.10 -2.67 -2.05
CA THR A 51 0.46 -2.65 -3.46
C THR A 51 1.38 -3.81 -3.80
N VAL A 52 1.30 -4.30 -5.05
CA VAL A 52 2.20 -5.32 -5.60
C VAL A 52 2.87 -4.77 -6.84
N THR A 53 4.19 -4.88 -6.94
CA THR A 53 4.94 -4.44 -8.12
C THR A 53 5.90 -5.52 -8.59
N LEU A 54 6.17 -5.47 -9.91
CA LEU A 54 7.31 -6.15 -10.50
C LEU A 54 8.52 -5.21 -10.48
N ASP A 55 9.63 -5.68 -9.95
CA ASP A 55 10.91 -4.98 -10.08
C ASP A 55 11.54 -5.34 -11.41
N SER A 56 11.28 -4.51 -12.41
CA SER A 56 11.78 -4.67 -13.78
C SER A 56 13.19 -4.10 -13.97
N ALA A 57 13.90 -3.71 -12.88
CA ALA A 57 15.20 -3.05 -12.96
C ALA A 57 16.26 -3.87 -13.70
N TYR A 58 16.03 -5.16 -13.91
CA TYR A 58 16.95 -6.06 -14.61
C TYR A 58 16.45 -6.59 -15.96
N ASN A 59 15.21 -6.28 -16.39
CA ASN A 59 14.65 -6.89 -17.60
C ASN A 59 13.92 -5.94 -18.54
N LEU A 60 14.51 -5.71 -19.71
CA LEU A 60 13.82 -5.21 -20.90
C LEU A 60 12.93 -6.28 -21.58
N GLU A 61 13.04 -7.56 -21.16
CA GLU A 61 12.31 -8.71 -21.67
C GLU A 61 11.85 -9.62 -20.50
N GLY A 62 11.32 -9.04 -19.39
CA GLY A 62 10.92 -9.80 -18.20
C GLY A 62 10.00 -10.97 -18.54
N ALA A 63 10.34 -12.14 -18.03
CA ALA A 63 9.53 -13.34 -18.19
C ALA A 63 8.39 -13.39 -17.16
N LEU A 64 8.64 -12.84 -15.98
CA LEU A 64 7.67 -12.77 -14.90
C LEU A 64 6.64 -11.67 -15.17
N VAL A 65 5.38 -12.01 -15.12
CA VAL A 65 4.26 -11.07 -15.21
C VAL A 65 3.31 -11.22 -14.04
N ILE A 66 2.58 -10.15 -13.69
CA ILE A 66 1.52 -10.19 -12.68
C ILE A 66 0.19 -9.69 -13.27
N TYR A 67 -0.90 -10.26 -12.77
CA TYR A 67 -2.26 -9.86 -13.14
C TYR A 67 -3.25 -10.22 -12.02
N GLU A 68 -4.36 -9.51 -11.95
CA GLU A 68 -5.41 -9.76 -10.96
C GLU A 68 -6.36 -10.86 -11.37
N ASN A 69 -6.77 -10.92 -12.63
CA ASN A 69 -7.81 -11.81 -13.09
C ASN A 69 -7.24 -12.94 -13.94
N TYR A 70 -7.45 -14.19 -13.49
CA TYR A 70 -6.92 -15.37 -14.14
C TYR A 70 -7.44 -15.59 -15.58
N GLU A 71 -8.69 -15.22 -15.86
CA GLU A 71 -9.29 -15.40 -17.18
C GLU A 71 -8.83 -14.31 -18.17
N GLN A 72 -8.74 -13.06 -17.70
CA GLN A 72 -8.40 -11.92 -18.55
C GLN A 72 -6.91 -11.75 -18.78
N LYS A 73 -6.08 -12.13 -17.79
CA LYS A 73 -4.61 -12.02 -17.81
C LYS A 73 -4.10 -10.66 -18.29
N LEU A 74 -4.73 -9.60 -17.80
CA LEU A 74 -4.26 -8.23 -18.06
C LEU A 74 -3.00 -7.98 -17.22
N CYS A 75 -1.84 -8.11 -17.85
CA CYS A 75 -0.56 -7.91 -17.20
C CYS A 75 -0.32 -6.43 -16.91
N LEU A 76 0.03 -6.12 -15.67
CA LEU A 76 0.33 -4.77 -15.18
C LEU A 76 1.67 -4.78 -14.45
N GLU A 77 2.34 -3.64 -14.41
CA GLU A 77 3.58 -3.48 -13.63
C GLU A 77 3.29 -3.29 -12.14
N THR A 78 2.12 -2.75 -11.83
CA THR A 78 1.67 -2.47 -10.46
C THR A 78 0.23 -2.86 -10.31
N LEU A 79 -0.08 -3.61 -9.27
CA LEU A 79 -1.41 -3.96 -8.81
C LEU A 79 -1.65 -3.27 -7.46
N GLN A 80 -2.90 -2.94 -7.16
CA GLN A 80 -3.26 -2.22 -5.95
C GLN A 80 -4.55 -2.77 -5.35
N ALA A 81 -4.50 -3.16 -4.08
CA ALA A 81 -5.70 -3.52 -3.35
C ALA A 81 -6.59 -2.31 -3.10
N GLU A 82 -7.91 -2.53 -3.07
CA GLU A 82 -8.86 -1.50 -2.63
C GLU A 82 -8.60 -1.15 -1.16
N GLU A 83 -8.63 0.14 -0.84
CA GLU A 83 -8.45 0.61 0.53
C GLU A 83 -9.68 0.33 1.39
N LEU A 84 -9.45 0.07 2.68
CA LEU A 84 -10.46 0.16 3.71
C LEU A 84 -10.37 1.52 4.39
N GLU A 85 -11.42 2.33 4.30
CA GLU A 85 -11.48 3.64 4.94
C GLU A 85 -11.35 3.53 6.48
N TYR A 86 -11.81 2.41 7.03
CA TYR A 86 -11.78 2.15 8.46
C TYR A 86 -11.73 0.64 8.73
N MET A 87 -10.85 0.23 9.65
CA MET A 87 -10.69 -1.15 10.09
C MET A 87 -10.66 -1.22 11.62
N THR A 88 -11.45 -2.11 12.21
CA THR A 88 -11.35 -2.46 13.62
C THR A 88 -10.58 -3.77 13.80
N ASN A 89 -10.11 -4.02 15.01
CA ASN A 89 -9.48 -5.29 15.34
C ASN A 89 -10.48 -6.44 15.26
N ILE A 90 -9.99 -7.56 14.75
CA ILE A 90 -10.70 -8.85 14.69
C ILE A 90 -9.74 -9.96 15.13
N THR A 91 -10.23 -11.17 15.24
CA THR A 91 -9.39 -12.36 15.37
C THR A 91 -9.38 -13.16 14.06
N GLU A 92 -8.32 -13.93 13.84
CA GLU A 92 -8.16 -14.75 12.63
C GLU A 92 -9.40 -15.61 12.33
N SER A 93 -10.10 -16.09 13.36
CA SER A 93 -11.30 -16.94 13.22
C SER A 93 -12.50 -16.25 12.53
N TRP A 94 -12.44 -14.94 12.33
CA TRP A 94 -13.47 -14.16 11.62
C TRP A 94 -13.22 -14.09 10.12
N ILE A 95 -12.02 -14.50 9.68
CA ILE A 95 -11.66 -14.58 8.27
C ILE A 95 -12.14 -15.92 7.71
N PRO A 96 -12.84 -15.95 6.56
CA PRO A 96 -13.25 -17.20 5.93
C PRO A 96 -12.08 -18.13 5.65
N ASN A 97 -12.26 -19.42 5.92
CA ASN A 97 -11.19 -20.41 5.68
C ASN A 97 -10.87 -20.61 4.19
N ASP A 98 -11.83 -20.31 3.33
CA ASP A 98 -11.74 -20.42 1.88
C ASP A 98 -11.49 -19.07 1.20
N ILE A 99 -10.99 -18.08 1.95
CA ILE A 99 -10.75 -16.69 1.50
C ILE A 99 -9.97 -16.64 0.17
N HIS A 100 -9.06 -17.58 -0.04
CA HIS A 100 -8.23 -17.64 -1.25
C HIS A 100 -8.99 -18.13 -2.50
N ASP A 101 -10.22 -18.64 -2.34
CA ASP A 101 -11.08 -19.11 -3.43
C ASP A 101 -12.31 -18.19 -3.67
N GLU A 102 -12.47 -17.13 -2.85
CA GLU A 102 -13.64 -16.26 -2.96
C GLU A 102 -13.67 -15.44 -4.24
N ALA A 103 -12.58 -14.76 -4.58
CA ALA A 103 -12.51 -13.90 -5.77
C ALA A 103 -11.07 -13.58 -6.18
N ASP A 104 -10.93 -13.11 -7.41
CA ASP A 104 -9.72 -12.48 -7.94
C ASP A 104 -9.72 -10.97 -7.62
N GLY A 105 -8.55 -10.36 -7.47
CA GLY A 105 -8.40 -8.96 -7.10
C GLY A 105 -8.77 -8.68 -5.64
N SER A 106 -9.32 -7.50 -5.38
CA SER A 106 -9.74 -7.11 -4.04
C SER A 106 -11.08 -7.74 -3.65
N HIS A 107 -11.11 -8.40 -2.49
CA HIS A 107 -12.31 -8.98 -1.90
C HIS A 107 -12.30 -8.78 -0.37
N ASN A 108 -12.10 -7.52 0.01
CA ASN A 108 -12.00 -7.09 1.39
C ASN A 108 -13.23 -7.47 2.21
N GLY A 109 -13.01 -7.90 3.44
CA GLY A 109 -14.07 -7.96 4.44
C GLY A 109 -14.25 -6.61 5.14
N GLN A 110 -15.12 -6.59 6.13
CA GLN A 110 -15.41 -5.35 6.86
C GLN A 110 -14.18 -4.83 7.64
N ASN A 111 -13.32 -5.74 8.12
CA ASN A 111 -12.20 -5.41 9.01
C ASN A 111 -10.90 -6.14 8.61
N TYR A 112 -10.76 -6.50 7.36
CA TYR A 112 -9.52 -7.04 6.80
C TYR A 112 -9.43 -6.69 5.32
N ILE A 113 -8.20 -6.52 4.84
CA ILE A 113 -7.90 -6.45 3.42
C ILE A 113 -7.66 -7.88 2.95
N ALA A 114 -8.27 -8.25 1.82
CA ALA A 114 -7.98 -9.48 1.12
C ALA A 114 -7.76 -9.20 -0.36
N TYR A 115 -6.64 -9.67 -0.89
CA TYR A 115 -6.22 -9.39 -2.25
C TYR A 115 -5.62 -10.61 -2.91
N THR A 116 -6.22 -11.06 -4.02
CA THR A 116 -5.75 -12.21 -4.80
C THR A 116 -5.19 -11.75 -6.13
N PHE A 117 -4.01 -12.23 -6.48
CA PHE A 117 -3.36 -12.00 -7.75
C PHE A 117 -2.53 -13.20 -8.19
N TYR A 118 -2.05 -13.16 -9.41
CA TYR A 118 -1.29 -14.24 -10.04
C TYR A 118 0.07 -13.72 -10.51
N ALA A 119 1.09 -14.54 -10.33
CA ALA A 119 2.41 -14.40 -10.94
C ALA A 119 2.61 -15.53 -11.93
N GLU A 120 2.96 -15.25 -13.17
CA GLU A 120 3.13 -16.23 -14.26
C GLU A 120 4.47 -16.04 -14.96
N ASN A 121 5.15 -17.12 -15.29
CA ASN A 121 6.29 -17.09 -16.19
C ASN A 121 5.78 -17.17 -17.64
N GLN A 122 5.67 -16.05 -18.33
CA GLN A 122 5.33 -15.97 -19.75
C GLN A 122 6.56 -15.98 -20.67
N GLY A 123 7.75 -16.14 -20.10
CA GLY A 123 9.00 -16.28 -20.86
C GLY A 123 9.17 -17.64 -21.52
N LYS A 124 10.37 -17.89 -22.03
CA LYS A 124 10.75 -19.14 -22.71
C LYS A 124 11.70 -19.99 -21.88
N GLU A 125 12.26 -19.42 -20.81
CA GLU A 125 13.25 -20.04 -19.97
C GLU A 125 12.72 -20.22 -18.54
N VAL A 126 13.37 -21.12 -17.80
CA VAL A 126 13.11 -21.29 -16.38
C VAL A 126 13.75 -20.12 -15.64
N ILE A 127 13.01 -19.53 -14.74
CA ILE A 127 13.46 -18.41 -13.91
C ILE A 127 13.35 -18.78 -12.44
N ASP A 128 14.08 -18.06 -11.61
CA ASP A 128 13.85 -17.95 -10.19
C ASP A 128 13.33 -16.54 -9.90
N TYR A 129 12.53 -16.36 -8.84
CA TYR A 129 12.11 -15.04 -8.42
C TYR A 129 11.95 -14.95 -6.90
N TRP A 130 12.16 -13.78 -6.39
CA TRP A 130 11.95 -13.42 -4.99
C TRP A 130 10.65 -12.68 -4.80
N ALA A 131 9.92 -13.05 -3.75
CA ALA A 131 8.73 -12.33 -3.28
C ALA A 131 9.05 -11.73 -1.91
N THR A 132 8.98 -10.40 -1.81
CA THR A 132 9.24 -9.66 -0.58
C THR A 132 8.03 -8.84 -0.22
N ILE A 133 7.58 -8.89 1.04
CA ILE A 133 6.56 -7.97 1.57
C ILE A 133 7.25 -7.05 2.60
N GLU A 134 7.13 -5.76 2.39
CA GLU A 134 7.72 -4.72 3.22
C GLU A 134 6.63 -3.79 3.75
N VAL A 135 6.78 -3.37 5.01
CA VAL A 135 6.02 -2.26 5.60
C VAL A 135 6.70 -0.97 5.18
N THR A 136 6.00 -0.10 4.45
CA THR A 136 6.56 1.12 3.86
C THR A 136 6.21 2.38 4.63
N ASP A 137 5.11 2.38 5.38
CA ASP A 137 4.68 3.51 6.20
C ASP A 137 3.88 3.01 7.40
N VAL A 138 4.12 3.62 8.56
CA VAL A 138 3.45 3.27 9.82
C VAL A 138 3.11 4.52 10.60
N VAL A 139 1.86 4.63 11.03
CA VAL A 139 1.38 5.66 11.94
C VAL A 139 0.95 4.99 13.26
N LYS A 140 1.41 5.54 14.38
CA LYS A 140 1.09 5.09 15.75
C LYS A 140 1.47 3.63 16.05
N ASN A 141 2.49 3.09 15.42
CA ASN A 141 2.93 1.70 15.60
C ASN A 141 1.80 0.66 15.39
N ALA A 142 0.88 0.94 14.47
CA ALA A 142 -0.24 0.05 14.20
C ALA A 142 0.20 -1.32 13.65
N ASP A 143 1.42 -1.37 13.11
CA ASP A 143 2.06 -2.58 12.61
C ASP A 143 2.46 -3.59 13.71
N ASP A 144 2.51 -3.17 14.98
CA ASP A 144 2.82 -4.05 16.10
C ASP A 144 1.75 -5.14 16.31
N ALA A 145 0.48 -4.81 16.03
CA ALA A 145 -0.64 -5.74 16.19
C ALA A 145 -1.21 -6.25 14.85
N ILE A 146 -0.55 -5.96 13.73
CA ILE A 146 -0.97 -6.45 12.42
C ILE A 146 -0.60 -7.93 12.25
N ARG A 147 -1.45 -8.63 11.52
CA ARG A 147 -1.18 -9.93 10.94
C ARG A 147 -1.22 -9.84 9.42
N VAL A 148 -0.29 -10.54 8.80
CA VAL A 148 -0.24 -10.71 7.35
C VAL A 148 -0.26 -12.20 7.04
N LYS A 149 -1.38 -12.69 6.50
CA LYS A 149 -1.48 -14.06 6.01
C LYS A 149 -1.18 -14.08 4.51
N VAL A 150 -0.22 -14.88 4.14
CA VAL A 150 0.14 -15.15 2.75
C VAL A 150 -0.31 -16.56 2.41
N ILE A 151 -1.15 -16.68 1.39
CA ILE A 151 -1.61 -17.96 0.88
C ILE A 151 -1.05 -18.11 -0.53
N LYS A 152 -0.06 -18.97 -0.70
CA LYS A 152 0.56 -19.26 -1.99
C LYS A 152 0.17 -20.64 -2.45
N ASN A 153 -0.59 -20.73 -3.54
CA ASN A 153 -1.10 -22.00 -4.08
C ASN A 153 -1.83 -22.84 -3.03
N GLY A 154 -2.59 -22.21 -2.13
CA GLY A 154 -3.32 -22.87 -1.04
C GLY A 154 -2.49 -23.23 0.20
N VAL A 155 -1.20 -22.91 0.22
CA VAL A 155 -0.36 -23.06 1.43
C VAL A 155 -0.36 -21.74 2.19
N GLU A 156 -0.81 -21.77 3.43
CA GLU A 156 -0.98 -20.61 4.30
C GLU A 156 0.22 -20.41 5.22
N THR A 157 0.63 -19.18 5.38
CA THR A 157 1.59 -18.74 6.41
C THR A 157 1.16 -17.38 6.95
N THR A 158 0.99 -17.28 8.26
CA THR A 158 0.65 -16.01 8.93
C THR A 158 1.91 -15.41 9.56
N TYR A 159 2.14 -14.14 9.30
CA TYR A 159 3.28 -13.37 9.81
C TYR A 159 2.82 -12.31 10.81
N ALA A 160 3.65 -12.06 11.83
CA ALA A 160 3.47 -11.02 12.83
C ALA A 160 4.81 -10.46 13.28
N LYS A 161 4.83 -9.28 13.87
CA LYS A 161 5.99 -8.83 14.65
C LYS A 161 6.19 -9.70 15.88
N LEU A 162 7.39 -9.68 16.42
CA LEU A 162 7.68 -10.33 17.71
C LEU A 162 6.92 -9.62 18.84
N ASN A 163 6.39 -10.41 19.77
CA ASN A 163 5.83 -9.91 21.02
C ASN A 163 6.89 -9.07 21.77
N LYS A 164 6.60 -7.81 22.01
CA LYS A 164 7.54 -6.88 22.64
C LYS A 164 7.91 -7.23 24.08
N ASN A 165 7.01 -7.96 24.76
CA ASN A 165 7.21 -8.34 26.16
C ASN A 165 8.08 -9.60 26.32
N THR A 166 7.95 -10.54 25.37
CA THR A 166 8.63 -11.85 25.42
C THR A 166 9.80 -11.94 24.46
N GLY A 167 9.79 -11.17 23.37
CA GLY A 167 10.73 -11.29 22.26
C GLY A 167 10.57 -12.55 21.42
N GLU A 168 9.44 -13.26 21.58
CA GLU A 168 9.11 -14.48 20.85
C GLU A 168 8.07 -14.21 19.76
N ALA A 169 7.96 -15.12 18.78
CA ALA A 169 6.91 -15.05 17.78
C ALA A 169 5.53 -15.20 18.43
N GLU A 170 4.54 -14.48 17.91
CA GLU A 170 3.15 -14.64 18.33
C GLU A 170 2.65 -16.04 17.99
N LYS A 171 1.71 -16.52 18.80
CA LYS A 171 1.21 -17.90 18.66
C LYS A 171 0.61 -18.17 17.29
N GLY A 172 1.11 -19.19 16.62
CA GLY A 172 0.62 -19.58 15.28
C GLY A 172 1.14 -18.73 14.14
N THR A 173 2.12 -17.87 14.40
CA THR A 173 2.71 -17.00 13.38
C THR A 173 4.20 -17.26 13.18
N MET A 174 4.72 -16.84 12.05
CA MET A 174 6.13 -16.62 11.82
C MET A 174 6.47 -15.15 12.11
N ALA A 175 7.60 -14.92 12.76
CA ALA A 175 8.08 -13.56 12.98
C ALA A 175 8.41 -12.87 11.67
N PHE A 176 8.20 -11.56 11.59
CA PHE A 176 8.78 -10.75 10.53
C PHE A 176 10.29 -10.98 10.47
N ILE A 177 10.85 -10.96 9.27
CA ILE A 177 12.29 -11.18 9.05
C ILE A 177 13.10 -10.03 9.64
N GLU A 178 12.62 -8.80 9.45
CA GLU A 178 13.15 -7.58 10.00
C GLU A 178 11.98 -6.69 10.46
N ASP A 179 12.25 -5.60 11.13
CA ASP A 179 11.21 -4.72 11.69
C ASP A 179 10.19 -4.23 10.65
N ASN A 180 10.67 -4.01 9.41
CA ASN A 180 9.86 -3.59 8.27
C ASN A 180 9.76 -4.63 7.15
N VAL A 181 10.36 -5.81 7.28
CA VAL A 181 10.29 -6.88 6.28
C VAL A 181 9.47 -8.03 6.82
N VAL A 182 8.25 -8.16 6.30
CA VAL A 182 7.29 -9.20 6.70
C VAL A 182 7.75 -10.57 6.27
N MET A 183 8.08 -10.71 4.98
CA MET A 183 8.57 -11.96 4.40
C MET A 183 9.55 -11.71 3.26
N LEU A 184 10.40 -12.70 3.04
CA LEU A 184 11.26 -12.84 1.87
C LEU A 184 11.26 -14.31 1.47
N GLU A 185 10.72 -14.66 0.32
CA GLU A 185 10.58 -16.02 -0.16
C GLU A 185 11.12 -16.16 -1.57
N GLU A 186 11.97 -17.15 -1.78
CA GLU A 186 12.47 -17.53 -3.09
C GLU A 186 11.58 -18.59 -3.73
N SER A 187 11.26 -18.41 -5.00
CA SER A 187 10.56 -19.40 -5.83
C SER A 187 11.50 -19.85 -6.93
N THR A 188 12.05 -21.07 -6.79
CA THR A 188 13.03 -21.63 -7.71
C THR A 188 12.40 -22.52 -8.76
N ASN A 189 13.06 -22.66 -9.91
CA ASN A 189 12.67 -23.54 -11.02
C ASN A 189 11.25 -23.25 -11.56
N PHE A 190 10.91 -21.97 -11.66
CA PHE A 190 9.62 -21.49 -12.17
C PHE A 190 9.63 -21.56 -13.69
N LYS A 191 8.95 -22.57 -14.25
CA LYS A 191 9.00 -22.91 -15.66
C LYS A 191 8.10 -22.03 -16.50
N PRO A 192 8.35 -21.91 -17.82
CA PRO A 192 7.42 -21.30 -18.74
C PRO A 192 6.01 -21.86 -18.61
N GLY A 193 5.03 -20.96 -18.38
CA GLY A 193 3.62 -21.31 -18.18
C GLY A 193 3.24 -21.69 -16.74
N ASP A 194 4.20 -21.78 -15.81
CA ASP A 194 3.88 -21.96 -14.39
C ASP A 194 3.22 -20.69 -13.83
N VAL A 195 2.23 -20.89 -12.95
CA VAL A 195 1.46 -19.82 -12.31
C VAL A 195 1.46 -20.04 -10.82
N HIS A 196 1.79 -18.99 -10.05
CA HIS A 196 1.56 -18.94 -8.62
C HIS A 196 0.39 -18.02 -8.30
N LYS A 197 -0.61 -18.54 -7.58
CA LYS A 197 -1.71 -17.77 -7.01
C LYS A 197 -1.31 -17.30 -5.63
N TYR A 198 -1.39 -16.00 -5.42
CA TYR A 198 -1.18 -15.37 -4.12
C TYR A 198 -2.50 -14.78 -3.62
N THR A 199 -2.84 -15.05 -2.37
CA THR A 199 -3.86 -14.30 -1.64
C THR A 199 -3.21 -13.72 -0.39
N ILE A 200 -3.26 -12.41 -0.26
CA ILE A 200 -2.72 -11.69 0.88
C ILE A 200 -3.89 -11.19 1.72
N VAL A 201 -3.88 -11.54 3.00
CA VAL A 201 -4.90 -11.07 3.96
C VAL A 201 -4.21 -10.29 5.06
N ILE A 202 -4.67 -9.06 5.31
CA ILE A 202 -4.10 -8.16 6.31
C ILE A 202 -5.20 -7.73 7.27
N TRP A 203 -4.96 -7.90 8.58
CA TRP A 203 -5.90 -7.48 9.62
C TRP A 203 -5.17 -7.03 10.88
N LEU A 204 -5.90 -6.35 11.75
CA LEU A 204 -5.46 -5.99 13.08
C LEU A 204 -5.94 -7.06 14.07
N GLU A 205 -5.00 -7.75 14.74
CA GLU A 205 -5.31 -8.87 15.64
C GLU A 205 -5.72 -8.38 17.03
N GLY A 206 -6.98 -8.65 17.38
CA GLY A 206 -7.55 -8.19 18.65
C GLY A 206 -7.03 -8.93 19.88
N GLU A 207 -6.48 -10.13 19.72
CA GLU A 207 -5.89 -10.90 20.81
C GLU A 207 -4.40 -10.60 21.02
N ASP A 208 -3.82 -9.74 20.18
CA ASP A 208 -2.43 -9.29 20.30
C ASP A 208 -2.26 -8.39 21.52
N PRO A 209 -1.28 -8.63 22.40
CA PRO A 209 -1.01 -7.76 23.55
C PRO A 209 -0.69 -6.30 23.20
N GLU A 210 -0.16 -6.06 21.99
CA GLU A 210 0.15 -4.74 21.46
C GLU A 210 -1.07 -4.04 20.82
N CYS A 211 -2.23 -4.74 20.70
CA CYS A 211 -3.49 -4.15 20.23
C CYS A 211 -4.17 -3.31 21.31
N VAL A 212 -3.60 -2.16 21.59
CA VAL A 212 -4.03 -1.22 22.64
C VAL A 212 -4.62 0.06 22.05
N ASP A 213 -5.28 0.88 22.90
CA ASP A 213 -5.95 2.12 22.46
C ASP A 213 -5.00 3.13 21.78
N ASP A 214 -3.70 3.06 22.03
CA ASP A 214 -2.70 3.97 21.45
C ASP A 214 -2.55 3.83 19.94
N ILE A 215 -2.93 2.67 19.37
CA ILE A 215 -2.90 2.43 17.91
C ILE A 215 -4.17 2.90 17.20
N ILE A 216 -5.20 3.36 17.92
CA ILE A 216 -6.46 3.84 17.32
C ILE A 216 -6.18 5.03 16.37
N GLY A 217 -6.64 4.91 15.12
CA GLY A 217 -6.37 5.85 14.05
C GLY A 217 -4.93 5.77 13.54
N GLY A 218 -4.28 4.63 13.74
CA GLY A 218 -3.03 4.27 13.09
C GLY A 218 -3.27 3.86 11.65
N GLU A 219 -2.21 3.91 10.85
CA GLU A 219 -2.21 3.48 9.45
C GLU A 219 -0.99 2.58 9.22
N VAL A 220 -1.13 1.62 8.31
CA VAL A 220 -0.02 0.81 7.83
C VAL A 220 -0.12 0.69 6.32
N LYS A 221 0.97 0.96 5.63
CA LYS A 221 1.10 0.70 4.20
C LYS A 221 2.12 -0.40 3.97
N MET A 222 1.79 -1.31 3.07
CA MET A 222 2.64 -2.43 2.72
C MET A 222 2.82 -2.53 1.22
N HIS A 223 3.97 -3.03 0.85
CA HIS A 223 4.35 -3.23 -0.54
C HIS A 223 4.88 -4.64 -0.73
N MET A 224 4.33 -5.36 -1.68
CA MET A 224 4.89 -6.63 -2.13
C MET A 224 5.65 -6.41 -3.43
N ARG A 225 6.90 -6.86 -3.46
CA ARG A 225 7.77 -6.79 -4.63
C ARG A 225 8.07 -8.19 -5.12
N LEU A 226 7.93 -8.39 -6.42
CA LEU A 226 8.36 -9.59 -7.11
C LEU A 226 9.57 -9.23 -7.98
N THR A 227 10.71 -9.87 -7.73
CA THR A 227 11.97 -9.61 -8.43
C THR A 227 12.43 -10.88 -9.13
N GLU A 228 12.51 -10.85 -10.44
CA GLU A 228 13.03 -11.97 -11.24
C GLU A 228 14.55 -12.05 -11.12
N GLU A 229 15.08 -13.27 -10.92
CA GLU A 229 16.50 -13.55 -10.94
C GLU A 229 16.84 -14.43 -12.15
N HIS A 230 17.74 -13.95 -12.99
CA HIS A 230 18.26 -14.74 -14.09
C HIS A 230 19.39 -15.65 -13.62
N ILE A 231 19.19 -16.95 -13.78
CA ILE A 231 20.26 -17.93 -13.56
C ILE A 231 21.20 -17.83 -14.75
N GLU A 232 22.36 -17.16 -14.58
CA GLU A 232 23.45 -17.33 -15.53
C GLU A 232 23.88 -18.79 -15.51
N GLN A 233 23.50 -19.55 -16.52
CA GLN A 233 24.06 -20.87 -16.74
C GLN A 233 25.55 -20.70 -16.99
N LYS A 234 26.38 -20.95 -15.96
CA LYS A 234 27.83 -21.09 -16.14
C LYS A 234 28.07 -22.27 -17.08
N GLN A 235 28.44 -21.95 -18.32
CA GLN A 235 28.98 -22.91 -19.30
C GLN A 235 30.31 -23.52 -18.82
#